data_9d8ea0a2fbb72cf15758a0295055c5ae
#
_entry.id   9d8ea0a2fbb72cf15758a0295055c5ae
#
_cell.length_a   1.000
_cell.length_b   1.000
_cell.length_c   1.000
_cell.angle_alpha   90.00
_cell.angle_beta   90.00
_cell.angle_gamma   90.00
#
_symmetry.space_group_name_H-M   'P 1'
#
loop_
_entity.id
_entity.type
_entity.pdbx_description
1 polymer ?
#
loop_
_entity_poly.entity_id
_entity_poly.type
_entity_poly.pdbx_seq_one_letter_code
_entity_poly.pdbx_strand_id
1 'polypeptide(L)'
;MVQVRLQLAALAALALAGTAQPAFCGERVLLANGFDMRCDHHAQVGSMVRLYMGHGETSYIDFRPTEITGFETVPDPPPASTAIPAAKADQKLSPSDLREMLNQAGKQHNLDVDLLASLVKAESNGNMRAVSRAGARGLMQLMPKTAADEGVNDSFRPDENVRGGSAYLDELLVRYHDNLALALAAYNAGPAAVAKYHGIPPYHETRAYVARVIHEFNRRVQAREAQARLGAAPVTGPQTSYGR
;
A
#
# COMPACT_ATOMS: atom_id res chain seq x y z
N MET A 1 -39.87 -47.05 -64.53
CA MET A 1 -38.82 -46.04 -64.33
C MET A 1 -39.28 -45.07 -63.26
N VAL A 2 -38.81 -45.28 -62.04
CA VAL A 2 -39.23 -44.45 -60.89
C VAL A 2 -37.93 -43.77 -60.42
N GLN A 3 -37.86 -42.44 -60.56
CA GLN A 3 -36.76 -41.65 -60.02
C GLN A 3 -37.06 -41.27 -58.55
N VAL A 4 -36.23 -41.77 -57.66
CA VAL A 4 -36.21 -41.41 -56.23
C VAL A 4 -35.40 -40.15 -56.09
N ARG A 5 -36.04 -39.06 -55.69
CA ARG A 5 -35.37 -37.79 -55.30
C ARG A 5 -34.86 -37.92 -53.87
N LEU A 6 -33.54 -37.90 -53.70
CA LEU A 6 -32.90 -37.80 -52.41
C LEU A 6 -32.87 -36.32 -51.98
N GLN A 7 -33.57 -35.98 -50.92
CA GLN A 7 -33.45 -34.66 -50.29
C GLN A 7 -32.30 -34.72 -49.30
N LEU A 8 -31.24 -33.98 -49.56
CA LEU A 8 -30.17 -33.70 -48.57
C LEU A 8 -30.66 -32.61 -47.62
N ALA A 9 -30.88 -32.99 -46.36
CA ALA A 9 -31.02 -32.03 -45.26
C ALA A 9 -29.64 -31.51 -44.86
N ALA A 10 -29.37 -30.24 -45.14
CA ALA A 10 -28.16 -29.57 -44.68
C ALA A 10 -28.36 -29.20 -43.20
N LEU A 11 -27.70 -29.89 -42.28
CA LEU A 11 -27.50 -29.45 -40.89
C LEU A 11 -26.52 -28.28 -40.88
N ALA A 12 -26.98 -27.08 -40.61
CA ALA A 12 -26.15 -25.94 -40.32
C ALA A 12 -25.61 -26.11 -38.90
N ALA A 13 -24.38 -26.54 -38.74
CA ALA A 13 -23.64 -26.50 -37.50
C ALA A 13 -23.23 -25.04 -37.23
N LEU A 14 -23.93 -24.40 -36.27
CA LEU A 14 -23.59 -23.07 -35.76
C LEU A 14 -22.33 -23.23 -34.90
N ALA A 15 -21.17 -22.99 -35.48
CA ALA A 15 -19.92 -22.89 -34.73
C ALA A 15 -19.95 -21.62 -33.86
N LEU A 16 -20.18 -21.77 -32.55
CA LEU A 16 -19.86 -20.71 -31.58
C LEU A 16 -18.33 -20.50 -31.62
N ALA A 17 -17.90 -19.52 -32.41
CA ALA A 17 -16.57 -18.97 -32.29
C ALA A 17 -16.52 -18.22 -30.94
N GLY A 18 -16.09 -18.90 -29.89
CA GLY A 18 -15.67 -18.25 -28.67
C GLY A 18 -14.51 -17.32 -29.03
N THR A 19 -14.73 -16.03 -28.96
CA THR A 19 -13.66 -15.05 -29.03
C THR A 19 -12.77 -15.26 -27.82
N ALA A 20 -11.68 -16.03 -27.99
CA ALA A 20 -10.58 -16.03 -27.03
C ALA A 20 -10.09 -14.59 -26.95
N GLN A 21 -10.40 -13.91 -25.85
CA GLN A 21 -9.79 -12.63 -25.56
C GLN A 21 -8.28 -12.87 -25.44
N PRO A 22 -7.44 -12.05 -26.04
CA PRO A 22 -5.99 -12.18 -25.87
C PRO A 22 -5.71 -12.09 -24.38
N ALA A 23 -5.05 -13.12 -23.84
CA ALA A 23 -4.51 -13.05 -22.50
C ALA A 23 -3.50 -11.91 -22.50
N PHE A 24 -3.79 -10.84 -21.78
CA PHE A 24 -2.85 -9.76 -21.57
C PHE A 24 -1.67 -10.34 -20.78
N CYS A 25 -0.49 -10.31 -21.40
CA CYS A 25 0.75 -10.79 -20.83
C CYS A 25 1.54 -9.55 -20.39
N GLY A 26 1.64 -9.32 -19.08
CA GLY A 26 2.49 -8.26 -18.56
C GLY A 26 3.96 -8.66 -18.56
N GLU A 27 4.86 -7.69 -18.48
CA GLU A 27 6.30 -7.90 -18.39
C GLU A 27 6.80 -7.56 -16.98
N ARG A 28 7.72 -8.39 -16.46
CA ARG A 28 8.53 -8.08 -15.29
C ARG A 28 9.84 -7.50 -15.76
N VAL A 29 10.15 -6.30 -15.33
CA VAL A 29 11.40 -5.60 -15.64
C VAL A 29 12.36 -5.76 -14.47
N LEU A 30 13.54 -6.32 -14.74
CA LEU A 30 14.60 -6.46 -13.75
C LEU A 30 15.51 -5.24 -13.83
N LEU A 31 15.67 -4.54 -12.68
CA LEU A 31 16.49 -3.34 -12.61
C LEU A 31 17.89 -3.64 -12.07
N ALA A 32 18.88 -2.86 -12.52
CA ALA A 32 20.28 -3.01 -12.13
C ALA A 32 20.53 -2.83 -10.61
N ASN A 33 19.60 -2.23 -9.89
CA ASN A 33 19.63 -2.08 -8.43
C ASN A 33 19.07 -3.30 -7.67
N GLY A 34 18.70 -4.37 -8.38
CA GLY A 34 18.14 -5.60 -7.81
C GLY A 34 16.63 -5.56 -7.55
N PHE A 35 15.97 -4.45 -7.89
CA PHE A 35 14.50 -4.40 -7.85
C PHE A 35 13.90 -4.92 -9.16
N ASP A 36 12.69 -5.44 -9.07
CA ASP A 36 11.86 -5.73 -10.23
C ASP A 36 10.54 -4.94 -10.17
N MET A 37 9.97 -4.67 -11.32
CA MET A 37 8.67 -4.03 -11.44
C MET A 37 7.89 -4.64 -12.60
N ARG A 38 6.57 -4.57 -12.51
CA ARG A 38 5.69 -5.05 -13.58
C ARG A 38 5.27 -3.87 -14.46
N CYS A 39 5.29 -4.07 -15.77
CA CYS A 39 4.67 -3.18 -16.75
C CYS A 39 3.80 -3.99 -17.70
N ASP A 40 2.90 -3.32 -18.43
CA ASP A 40 2.10 -3.98 -19.45
C ASP A 40 2.94 -4.31 -20.67
N HIS A 41 3.77 -3.37 -21.08
CA HIS A 41 4.76 -3.52 -22.16
C HIS A 41 5.82 -2.43 -22.05
N HIS A 42 6.90 -2.57 -22.78
CA HIS A 42 7.95 -1.56 -22.91
C HIS A 42 8.20 -1.15 -24.36
N ALA A 43 8.75 0.03 -24.57
CA ALA A 43 9.19 0.52 -25.87
C ALA A 43 10.47 1.35 -25.76
N GLN A 44 11.31 1.28 -26.80
CA GLN A 44 12.43 2.20 -26.92
C GLN A 44 11.93 3.57 -27.41
N VAL A 45 12.16 4.62 -26.61
CA VAL A 45 11.80 5.99 -26.96
C VAL A 45 13.06 6.85 -26.92
N GLY A 46 13.64 7.12 -28.08
CA GLY A 46 14.93 7.79 -28.16
C GLY A 46 16.05 6.99 -27.47
N SER A 47 16.73 7.58 -26.50
CA SER A 47 17.78 6.93 -25.70
C SER A 47 17.26 6.28 -24.42
N MET A 48 15.95 6.29 -24.18
CA MET A 48 15.32 5.77 -22.97
C MET A 48 14.45 4.55 -23.29
N VAL A 49 14.29 3.67 -22.30
CA VAL A 49 13.31 2.59 -22.33
C VAL A 49 12.10 3.04 -21.55
N ARG A 50 10.95 3.09 -22.19
CA ARG A 50 9.67 3.47 -21.62
C ARG A 50 8.89 2.24 -21.20
N LEU A 51 8.52 2.18 -19.93
CA LEU A 51 7.68 1.12 -19.35
C LEU A 51 6.27 1.68 -19.19
N TYR A 52 5.31 1.04 -19.85
CA TYR A 52 3.90 1.44 -19.75
C TYR A 52 3.20 0.70 -18.60
N MET A 53 2.53 1.47 -17.75
CA MET A 53 1.90 1.00 -16.52
C MET A 53 0.38 1.12 -16.63
N GLY A 54 -0.34 -0.03 -16.72
CA GLY A 54 -1.80 -0.02 -16.85
C GLY A 54 -2.30 0.10 -18.30
N HIS A 55 -3.60 -0.14 -18.49
CA HIS A 55 -4.24 -0.25 -19.82
C HIS A 55 -4.30 1.10 -20.56
N GLY A 56 -3.15 1.69 -20.90
CA GLY A 56 -3.10 2.92 -21.70
C GLY A 56 -1.70 3.50 -21.83
N GLU A 57 -1.49 4.27 -22.90
CA GLU A 57 -0.20 4.89 -23.19
C GLU A 57 0.09 6.15 -22.36
N THR A 58 -0.82 6.53 -21.45
CA THR A 58 -0.72 7.77 -20.68
C THR A 58 0.06 7.64 -19.37
N SER A 59 0.18 6.42 -18.85
CA SER A 59 0.95 6.14 -17.62
C SER A 59 2.21 5.39 -17.96
N TYR A 60 3.36 6.05 -17.88
CA TYR A 60 4.64 5.44 -18.18
C TYR A 60 5.76 5.95 -17.28
N ILE A 61 6.86 5.20 -17.23
CA ILE A 61 8.11 5.57 -16.56
C ILE A 61 9.25 5.34 -17.54
N ASP A 62 10.14 6.32 -17.67
CA ASP A 62 11.32 6.24 -18.53
C ASP A 62 12.56 5.83 -17.71
N PHE A 63 13.28 4.82 -18.18
CA PHE A 63 14.54 4.33 -17.63
C PHE A 63 15.67 4.44 -18.64
N ARG A 64 16.90 4.62 -18.17
CA ARG A 64 18.06 4.46 -19.02
C ARG A 64 18.29 2.96 -19.28
N PRO A 65 18.72 2.55 -20.47
CA PRO A 65 19.00 1.13 -20.76
C PRO A 65 19.95 0.46 -19.74
N THR A 66 20.87 1.22 -19.16
CA THR A 66 21.81 0.75 -18.13
C THR A 66 21.17 0.47 -16.77
N GLU A 67 19.95 0.93 -16.56
CA GLU A 67 19.19 0.71 -15.32
C GLU A 67 18.35 -0.57 -15.37
N ILE A 68 18.27 -1.20 -16.55
CA ILE A 68 17.50 -2.43 -16.79
C ILE A 68 18.46 -3.58 -17.08
N THR A 69 18.29 -4.69 -16.38
CA THR A 69 19.10 -5.90 -16.57
C THR A 69 18.39 -6.97 -17.37
N GLY A 70 17.06 -6.89 -17.47
CA GLY A 70 16.28 -7.86 -18.24
C GLY A 70 14.78 -7.63 -18.19
N PHE A 71 14.09 -8.37 -19.07
CA PHE A 71 12.64 -8.44 -19.12
C PHE A 71 12.22 -9.92 -19.06
N GLU A 72 11.21 -10.20 -18.25
CA GLU A 72 10.59 -11.53 -18.17
C GLU A 72 9.10 -11.41 -18.49
N THR A 73 8.61 -12.20 -19.41
CA THR A 73 7.18 -12.30 -19.68
C THR A 73 6.50 -13.03 -18.54
N VAL A 74 5.58 -12.37 -17.85
CA VAL A 74 4.83 -12.95 -16.72
C VAL A 74 3.39 -13.12 -17.16
N PRO A 75 2.82 -14.33 -17.06
CA PRO A 75 1.39 -14.52 -17.26
C PRO A 75 0.61 -13.61 -16.32
N ASP A 76 -0.49 -13.03 -16.81
CA ASP A 76 -1.40 -12.34 -15.93
C ASP A 76 -1.85 -13.29 -14.83
N PRO A 77 -1.87 -12.86 -13.56
CA PRO A 77 -2.53 -13.64 -12.53
C PRO A 77 -3.95 -13.93 -13.02
N PRO A 78 -4.46 -15.16 -12.83
CA PRO A 78 -5.82 -15.47 -13.21
C PRO A 78 -6.72 -14.39 -12.61
N PRO A 79 -7.71 -13.90 -13.37
CA PRO A 79 -8.64 -12.89 -12.85
C PRO A 79 -9.12 -13.42 -11.51
N ALA A 80 -8.86 -12.66 -10.45
CA ALA A 80 -9.24 -13.03 -9.10
C ALA A 80 -10.72 -13.39 -9.14
N SER A 81 -11.03 -14.68 -9.10
CA SER A 81 -12.39 -15.19 -8.99
C SER A 81 -12.88 -14.74 -7.62
N THR A 82 -13.52 -13.59 -7.62
CA THR A 82 -14.26 -13.14 -6.46
C THR A 82 -15.42 -12.28 -6.90
N ALA A 83 -16.52 -12.89 -6.97
CA ALA A 83 -17.75 -12.25 -6.54
C ALA A 83 -17.63 -11.95 -5.02
N ILE A 84 -16.80 -10.99 -4.61
CA ILE A 84 -17.04 -10.25 -3.38
C ILE A 84 -18.14 -9.26 -3.72
N PRO A 85 -19.24 -9.20 -2.96
CA PRO A 85 -20.34 -8.29 -3.26
C PRO A 85 -19.76 -6.88 -3.39
N ALA A 86 -19.96 -6.25 -4.55
CA ALA A 86 -19.51 -4.90 -4.88
C ALA A 86 -20.08 -3.80 -3.94
N ALA A 87 -20.83 -4.19 -2.92
CA ALA A 87 -21.55 -3.29 -2.03
C ALA A 87 -20.70 -2.61 -0.94
N LYS A 88 -19.40 -2.89 -0.83
CA LYS A 88 -18.52 -2.26 0.19
C LYS A 88 -17.31 -1.52 -0.36
N ALA A 89 -17.13 -1.43 -1.68
CA ALA A 89 -15.95 -0.79 -2.28
C ALA A 89 -15.91 0.74 -2.14
N ASP A 90 -17.04 1.39 -1.89
CA ASP A 90 -17.16 2.85 -1.76
C ASP A 90 -17.37 3.35 -0.31
N GLN A 91 -17.31 2.47 0.67
CA GLN A 91 -17.45 2.89 2.06
C GLN A 91 -16.17 3.59 2.51
N LYS A 92 -16.22 4.92 2.56
CA LYS A 92 -15.16 5.76 3.09
C LYS A 92 -14.84 5.27 4.51
N LEU A 93 -13.59 4.88 4.75
CA LEU A 93 -13.13 4.44 6.08
C LEU A 93 -13.46 5.54 7.11
N SER A 94 -14.24 5.17 8.14
CA SER A 94 -14.57 6.15 9.17
C SER A 94 -13.36 6.39 10.09
N PRO A 95 -13.23 7.58 10.69
CA PRO A 95 -12.17 7.83 11.67
C PRO A 95 -12.19 6.88 12.87
N SER A 96 -13.39 6.40 13.28
CA SER A 96 -13.56 5.42 14.34
C SER A 96 -13.02 4.05 13.97
N ASP A 97 -13.31 3.58 12.74
CA ASP A 97 -12.84 2.27 12.27
C ASP A 97 -11.32 2.27 12.10
N LEU A 98 -10.76 3.34 11.54
CA LEU A 98 -9.31 3.49 11.46
C LEU A 98 -8.67 3.45 12.88
N ARG A 99 -9.25 4.18 13.84
CA ARG A 99 -8.73 4.20 15.20
C ARG A 99 -8.76 2.82 15.85
N GLU A 100 -9.84 2.05 15.64
CA GLU A 100 -9.95 0.69 16.17
C GLU A 100 -8.87 -0.24 15.57
N MET A 101 -8.66 -0.18 14.24
CA MET A 101 -7.59 -0.94 13.57
C MET A 101 -6.20 -0.57 14.12
N LEU A 102 -5.93 0.72 14.32
CA LEU A 102 -4.66 1.19 14.89
C LEU A 102 -4.50 0.75 16.36
N ASN A 103 -5.59 0.74 17.15
CA ASN A 103 -5.57 0.22 18.53
C ASN A 103 -5.24 -1.28 18.56
N GLN A 104 -5.83 -2.07 17.67
CA GLN A 104 -5.57 -3.51 17.59
C GLN A 104 -4.11 -3.79 17.18
N ALA A 105 -3.62 -3.11 16.13
CA ALA A 105 -2.24 -3.23 15.69
C ALA A 105 -1.24 -2.76 16.76
N GLY A 106 -1.52 -1.64 17.43
CA GLY A 106 -0.71 -1.12 18.52
C GLY A 106 -0.58 -2.10 19.69
N LYS A 107 -1.68 -2.75 20.07
CA LYS A 107 -1.66 -3.80 21.10
C LYS A 107 -0.87 -5.03 20.67
N GLN A 108 -0.99 -5.44 19.42
CA GLN A 108 -0.32 -6.63 18.88
C GLN A 108 1.21 -6.45 18.82
N HIS A 109 1.68 -5.27 18.47
CA HIS A 109 3.09 -4.96 18.24
C HIS A 109 3.70 -4.06 19.33
N ASN A 110 2.99 -3.83 20.44
CA ASN A 110 3.41 -2.92 21.51
C ASN A 110 3.82 -1.51 21.01
N LEU A 111 3.06 -0.99 20.04
CA LEU A 111 3.28 0.33 19.44
C LEU A 111 2.24 1.34 19.96
N ASP A 112 2.69 2.58 20.14
CA ASP A 112 1.77 3.67 20.51
C ASP A 112 0.82 3.97 19.34
N VAL A 113 -0.48 3.99 19.63
CA VAL A 113 -1.52 4.25 18.62
C VAL A 113 -1.39 5.64 17.96
N ASP A 114 -0.87 6.62 18.72
CA ASP A 114 -0.62 7.96 18.17
C ASP A 114 0.57 7.97 17.22
N LEU A 115 1.56 7.08 17.42
CA LEU A 115 2.66 6.87 16.46
C LEU A 115 2.11 6.27 15.16
N LEU A 116 1.33 5.20 15.23
CA LEU A 116 0.72 4.58 14.06
C LEU A 116 -0.18 5.56 13.30
N ALA A 117 -0.99 6.33 14.01
CA ALA A 117 -1.84 7.35 13.40
C ALA A 117 -1.03 8.47 12.73
N SER A 118 0.14 8.82 13.28
CA SER A 118 1.04 9.82 12.70
C SER A 118 1.70 9.30 11.41
N LEU A 119 2.05 8.01 11.40
CA LEU A 119 2.58 7.34 10.22
C LEU A 119 1.53 7.32 9.10
N VAL A 120 0.31 6.83 9.36
CA VAL A 120 -0.80 6.83 8.39
C VAL A 120 -1.06 8.22 7.84
N LYS A 121 -1.01 9.25 8.69
CA LYS A 121 -1.17 10.64 8.24
C LYS A 121 -0.05 11.08 7.31
N ALA A 122 1.20 10.72 7.60
CA ALA A 122 2.35 11.09 6.78
C ALA A 122 2.37 10.35 5.44
N GLU A 123 1.95 9.09 5.41
CA GLU A 123 1.98 8.20 4.26
C GLU A 123 0.85 8.47 3.26
N SER A 124 -0.38 8.49 3.73
CA SER A 124 -1.56 8.52 2.86
C SER A 124 -2.57 9.60 3.20
N ASN A 125 -2.36 10.32 4.32
CA ASN A 125 -3.38 11.19 4.92
C ASN A 125 -4.73 10.46 5.18
N GLY A 126 -4.67 9.15 5.45
CA GLY A 126 -5.85 8.30 5.68
C GLY A 126 -6.52 7.78 4.40
N ASN A 127 -5.92 7.96 3.23
CA ASN A 127 -6.44 7.43 1.99
C ASN A 127 -6.06 5.95 1.83
N MET A 128 -7.02 5.06 2.03
CA MET A 128 -6.83 3.61 1.92
C MET A 128 -6.51 3.13 0.50
N ARG A 129 -6.75 3.96 -0.53
CA ARG A 129 -6.45 3.66 -1.93
C ARG A 129 -5.28 4.47 -2.49
N ALA A 130 -4.48 5.05 -1.61
CA ALA A 130 -3.30 5.80 -2.03
C ALA A 130 -2.30 4.88 -2.77
N VAL A 131 -1.73 5.40 -3.85
CA VAL A 131 -0.64 4.77 -4.59
C VAL A 131 0.43 5.83 -4.83
N SER A 132 1.66 5.56 -4.40
CA SER A 132 2.79 6.46 -4.66
C SER A 132 3.35 6.27 -6.07
N ARG A 133 4.18 7.20 -6.52
CA ARG A 133 4.90 7.06 -7.81
C ARG A 133 5.83 5.85 -7.83
N ALA A 134 6.35 5.44 -6.67
CA ALA A 134 7.19 4.25 -6.54
C ALA A 134 6.40 2.94 -6.40
N GLY A 135 5.06 2.99 -6.40
CA GLY A 135 4.21 1.82 -6.29
C GLY A 135 3.85 1.39 -4.86
N ALA A 136 4.18 2.18 -3.84
CA ALA A 136 3.72 1.94 -2.47
C ALA A 136 2.20 2.13 -2.36
N ARG A 137 1.52 1.31 -1.53
CA ARG A 137 0.06 1.18 -1.56
C ARG A 137 -0.58 1.26 -0.18
N GLY A 138 -1.79 1.84 -0.14
CA GLY A 138 -2.69 1.81 1.01
C GLY A 138 -2.38 2.83 2.10
N LEU A 139 -2.96 2.64 3.28
CA LEU A 139 -2.89 3.57 4.41
C LEU A 139 -1.47 3.85 4.88
N MET A 140 -0.64 2.81 4.97
CA MET A 140 0.74 2.85 5.45
C MET A 140 1.77 2.73 4.33
N GLN A 141 1.35 2.86 3.06
CA GLN A 141 2.20 2.91 1.86
C GLN A 141 3.23 1.77 1.78
N LEU A 142 2.75 0.54 1.90
CA LEU A 142 3.61 -0.62 1.78
C LEU A 142 4.04 -0.83 0.33
N MET A 143 5.34 -1.02 0.13
CA MET A 143 5.85 -1.52 -1.15
C MET A 143 5.37 -2.96 -1.36
N PRO A 144 5.12 -3.40 -2.62
CA PRO A 144 4.59 -4.74 -2.90
C PRO A 144 5.43 -5.86 -2.28
N LYS A 145 6.76 -5.72 -2.28
CA LYS A 145 7.65 -6.71 -1.66
C LYS A 145 7.46 -6.73 -0.13
N THR A 146 7.47 -5.57 0.52
CA THR A 146 7.24 -5.47 1.97
C THR A 146 5.86 -6.03 2.34
N ALA A 147 4.82 -5.71 1.55
CA ALA A 147 3.49 -6.25 1.75
C ALA A 147 3.47 -7.79 1.71
N ALA A 148 4.19 -8.38 0.74
CA ALA A 148 4.30 -9.84 0.63
C ALA A 148 5.08 -10.43 1.80
N ASP A 149 6.20 -9.83 2.21
CA ASP A 149 7.02 -10.27 3.34
C ASP A 149 6.20 -10.24 4.65
N GLU A 150 5.31 -9.25 4.83
CA GLU A 150 4.42 -9.10 5.99
C GLU A 150 3.08 -9.86 5.86
N GLY A 151 2.93 -10.69 4.84
CA GLY A 151 1.72 -11.50 4.63
C GLY A 151 0.46 -10.67 4.34
N VAL A 152 0.60 -9.54 3.68
CA VAL A 152 -0.49 -8.69 3.19
C VAL A 152 -0.91 -9.16 1.81
N ASN A 153 -2.12 -9.68 1.68
CA ASN A 153 -2.66 -10.18 0.40
C ASN A 153 -3.23 -9.05 -0.46
N ASP A 154 -3.91 -8.09 0.18
CA ASP A 154 -4.46 -6.92 -0.48
C ASP A 154 -4.06 -5.64 0.28
N SER A 155 -3.10 -4.90 -0.28
CA SER A 155 -2.63 -3.64 0.31
C SER A 155 -3.69 -2.52 0.35
N PHE A 156 -4.82 -2.68 -0.34
CA PHE A 156 -5.93 -1.73 -0.29
C PHE A 156 -7.01 -2.10 0.73
N ARG A 157 -6.87 -3.25 1.37
CA ARG A 157 -7.66 -3.59 2.55
C ARG A 157 -7.05 -2.90 3.77
N PRO A 158 -7.82 -2.00 4.45
CA PRO A 158 -7.30 -1.21 5.56
C PRO A 158 -6.73 -2.05 6.70
N ASP A 159 -7.43 -3.12 7.07
CA ASP A 159 -7.05 -4.04 8.15
C ASP A 159 -5.73 -4.77 7.86
N GLU A 160 -5.56 -5.30 6.63
CA GLU A 160 -4.34 -5.96 6.22
C GLU A 160 -3.16 -4.99 6.11
N ASN A 161 -3.41 -3.80 5.53
CA ASN A 161 -2.37 -2.79 5.34
C ASN A 161 -1.86 -2.23 6.67
N VAL A 162 -2.77 -1.93 7.63
CA VAL A 162 -2.39 -1.47 8.97
C VAL A 162 -1.64 -2.55 9.72
N ARG A 163 -2.10 -3.81 9.68
CA ARG A 163 -1.41 -4.94 10.31
C ARG A 163 0.01 -5.10 9.78
N GLY A 164 0.18 -5.22 8.46
CA GLY A 164 1.51 -5.41 7.84
C GLY A 164 2.42 -4.20 8.03
N GLY A 165 1.89 -2.97 7.90
CA GLY A 165 2.69 -1.76 8.12
C GLY A 165 3.15 -1.60 9.57
N SER A 166 2.33 -2.02 10.53
CA SER A 166 2.71 -2.03 11.95
C SER A 166 3.73 -3.10 12.26
N ALA A 167 3.60 -4.31 11.69
CA ALA A 167 4.59 -5.38 11.82
C ALA A 167 5.96 -4.95 11.26
N TYR A 168 5.97 -4.35 10.08
CA TYR A 168 7.20 -3.83 9.48
C TYR A 168 7.84 -2.71 10.30
N LEU A 169 7.05 -1.79 10.89
CA LEU A 169 7.60 -0.77 11.79
C LEU A 169 8.21 -1.38 13.06
N ASP A 170 7.57 -2.39 13.63
CA ASP A 170 8.05 -3.13 14.80
C ASP A 170 9.41 -3.81 14.51
N GLU A 171 9.53 -4.51 13.38
CA GLU A 171 10.82 -5.07 12.93
C GLU A 171 11.92 -4.02 12.82
N LEU A 172 11.59 -2.85 12.28
CA LEU A 172 12.54 -1.77 12.15
C LEU A 172 12.93 -1.17 13.51
N LEU A 173 12.00 -1.05 14.44
CA LEU A 173 12.30 -0.60 15.81
C LEU A 173 13.24 -1.59 16.51
N VAL A 174 12.97 -2.88 16.43
CA VAL A 174 13.86 -3.92 16.96
C VAL A 174 15.24 -3.82 16.30
N ARG A 175 15.30 -3.71 14.99
CA ARG A 175 16.58 -3.61 14.23
C ARG A 175 17.41 -2.42 14.64
N TYR A 176 16.79 -1.29 14.95
CA TYR A 176 17.49 -0.05 15.33
C TYR A 176 17.44 0.26 16.83
N HIS A 177 17.22 -0.76 17.67
CA HIS A 177 17.26 -0.66 19.14
C HIS A 177 16.36 0.47 19.67
N ASP A 178 15.11 0.48 19.23
CA ASP A 178 14.09 1.47 19.57
C ASP A 178 14.44 2.92 19.19
N ASN A 179 15.43 3.11 18.31
CA ASN A 179 15.71 4.43 17.75
C ASN A 179 14.65 4.78 16.70
N LEU A 180 13.58 5.46 17.15
CA LEU A 180 12.44 5.83 16.30
C LEU A 180 12.87 6.60 15.05
N ALA A 181 13.85 7.50 15.15
CA ALA A 181 14.26 8.31 14.01
C ALA A 181 14.96 7.46 12.91
N LEU A 182 15.75 6.46 13.30
CA LEU A 182 16.36 5.50 12.37
C LEU A 182 15.34 4.53 11.79
N ALA A 183 14.40 4.03 12.62
CA ALA A 183 13.32 3.17 12.17
C ALA A 183 12.43 3.86 11.12
N LEU A 184 12.05 5.11 11.36
CA LEU A 184 11.27 5.91 10.41
C LEU A 184 12.06 6.22 9.12
N ALA A 185 13.36 6.50 9.24
CA ALA A 185 14.23 6.69 8.07
C ALA A 185 14.32 5.41 7.22
N ALA A 186 14.42 4.25 7.88
CA ALA A 186 14.43 2.95 7.21
C ALA A 186 13.07 2.59 6.62
N TYR A 187 11.97 2.94 7.27
CA TYR A 187 10.62 2.76 6.74
C TYR A 187 10.44 3.49 5.40
N ASN A 188 10.89 4.75 5.34
CA ASN A 188 10.76 5.59 4.16
C ASN A 188 11.79 5.32 3.06
N ALA A 189 13.08 5.17 3.42
CA ALA A 189 14.18 5.05 2.46
C ALA A 189 14.73 3.63 2.29
N GLY A 190 14.23 2.68 3.08
CA GLY A 190 14.72 1.32 3.16
C GLY A 190 15.92 1.15 4.11
N PRO A 191 16.05 -0.04 4.76
CA PRO A 191 17.14 -0.34 5.68
C PRO A 191 18.54 -0.25 5.04
N ALA A 192 18.65 -0.58 3.74
CA ALA A 192 19.91 -0.50 3.00
C ALA A 192 20.45 0.95 2.91
N ALA A 193 19.57 1.94 2.78
CA ALA A 193 19.97 3.34 2.77
C ALA A 193 20.50 3.77 4.14
N VAL A 194 19.82 3.40 5.23
CA VAL A 194 20.27 3.68 6.60
C VAL A 194 21.61 3.02 6.89
N ALA A 195 21.82 1.78 6.48
CA ALA A 195 23.08 1.07 6.60
C ALA A 195 24.20 1.76 5.80
N LYS A 196 23.94 2.14 4.56
CA LYS A 196 24.91 2.83 3.68
C LYS A 196 25.42 4.13 4.27
N TYR A 197 24.54 4.91 4.92
CA TYR A 197 24.88 6.22 5.48
C TYR A 197 25.18 6.18 6.98
N HIS A 198 25.17 5.00 7.60
CA HIS A 198 25.35 4.80 9.04
C HIS A 198 24.46 5.72 9.89
N GLY A 199 23.24 5.99 9.41
CA GLY A 199 22.30 6.92 10.04
C GLY A 199 21.18 7.34 9.09
N ILE A 200 20.50 8.45 9.41
CA ILE A 200 19.45 8.99 8.53
C ILE A 200 20.09 9.44 7.22
N PRO A 201 19.66 8.88 6.06
CA PRO A 201 20.21 9.25 4.77
C PRO A 201 20.08 10.76 4.50
N PRO A 202 21.03 11.38 3.76
CA PRO A 202 20.98 12.80 3.45
C PRO A 202 19.94 13.17 2.39
N TYR A 203 18.89 12.34 2.23
CA TYR A 203 17.80 12.59 1.33
C TYR A 203 16.84 13.62 1.94
N HIS A 204 16.57 14.70 1.23
CA HIS A 204 15.66 15.75 1.69
C HIS A 204 14.28 15.19 2.06
N GLU A 205 13.74 14.30 1.24
CA GLU A 205 12.45 13.65 1.46
C GLU A 205 12.42 12.85 2.76
N THR A 206 13.42 11.97 2.98
CA THR A 206 13.50 11.13 4.18
C THR A 206 13.65 11.94 5.45
N ARG A 207 14.51 12.98 5.45
CA ARG A 207 14.65 13.88 6.60
C ARG A 207 13.37 14.62 6.92
N ALA A 208 12.70 15.14 5.89
CA ALA A 208 11.41 15.82 6.05
C ALA A 208 10.32 14.85 6.53
N TYR A 209 10.32 13.60 6.06
CA TYR A 209 9.41 12.56 6.50
C TYR A 209 9.58 12.25 7.98
N VAL A 210 10.80 11.93 8.43
CA VAL A 210 11.11 11.67 9.84
C VAL A 210 10.64 12.83 10.72
N ALA A 211 10.98 14.07 10.34
CA ALA A 211 10.56 15.26 11.08
C ALA A 211 9.03 15.40 11.16
N ARG A 212 8.31 15.16 10.03
CA ARG A 212 6.83 15.23 10.01
C ARG A 212 6.18 14.22 10.94
N VAL A 213 6.64 12.95 10.88
CA VAL A 213 6.05 11.89 11.70
C VAL A 213 6.29 12.16 13.19
N ILE A 214 7.52 12.49 13.58
CA ILE A 214 7.87 12.78 14.99
C ILE A 214 7.10 14.02 15.50
N HIS A 215 7.01 15.07 14.70
CA HIS A 215 6.25 16.29 15.08
C HIS A 215 4.76 15.97 15.31
N GLU A 216 4.13 15.24 14.39
CA GLU A 216 2.73 14.86 14.51
C GLU A 216 2.50 13.93 15.70
N PHE A 217 3.40 12.97 15.93
CA PHE A 217 3.34 12.08 17.09
C PHE A 217 3.39 12.85 18.40
N ASN A 218 4.38 13.73 18.57
CA ASN A 218 4.50 14.56 19.78
C ASN A 218 3.26 15.44 19.99
N ARG A 219 2.71 16.03 18.93
CA ARG A 219 1.48 16.82 18.99
C ARG A 219 0.29 16.00 19.50
N ARG A 220 0.15 14.73 19.05
CA ARG A 220 -0.93 13.82 19.48
C ARG A 220 -0.78 13.42 20.94
N VAL A 221 0.43 13.05 21.35
CA VAL A 221 0.73 12.70 22.74
C VAL A 221 0.38 13.86 23.68
N GLN A 222 0.84 15.08 23.36
CA GLN A 222 0.53 16.27 24.15
C GLN A 222 -0.99 16.54 24.26
N ALA A 223 -1.72 16.36 23.14
CA ALA A 223 -3.18 16.54 23.14
C ALA A 223 -3.87 15.48 24.02
N ARG A 224 -3.44 14.22 23.96
CA ARG A 224 -3.94 13.12 24.79
C ARG A 224 -3.69 13.39 26.29
N GLU A 225 -2.48 13.83 26.65
CA GLU A 225 -2.12 14.16 28.01
C GLU A 225 -2.94 15.36 28.56
N ALA A 226 -3.13 16.39 27.73
CA ALA A 226 -3.96 17.54 28.11
C ALA A 226 -5.41 17.14 28.38
N GLN A 227 -5.98 16.27 27.52
CA GLN A 227 -7.33 15.74 27.73
C GLN A 227 -7.43 14.89 29.00
N ALA A 228 -6.44 14.05 29.28
CA ALA A 228 -6.40 13.25 30.50
C ALA A 228 -6.38 14.12 31.77
N ARG A 229 -5.61 15.22 31.75
CA ARG A 229 -5.56 16.19 32.89
C ARG A 229 -6.90 16.89 33.11
N LEU A 230 -7.59 17.28 32.03
CA LEU A 230 -8.91 17.92 32.12
C LEU A 230 -9.98 16.96 32.64
N GLY A 231 -9.93 15.68 32.27
CA GLY A 231 -10.85 14.65 32.76
C GLY A 231 -10.59 14.21 34.20
N ALA A 232 -9.38 14.44 34.72
CA ALA A 232 -8.99 14.11 36.08
C ALA A 232 -9.23 15.26 37.10
N ALA A 233 -9.68 16.45 36.62
CA ALA A 233 -9.97 17.57 37.52
C ALA A 233 -11.15 17.20 38.45
N PRO A 234 -11.03 17.38 39.80
CA PRO A 234 -12.10 17.06 40.71
C PRO A 234 -13.31 17.96 40.42
N VAL A 235 -14.48 17.35 40.29
CA VAL A 235 -15.76 18.08 40.26
C VAL A 235 -15.94 18.74 41.63
N THR A 236 -15.50 19.97 41.77
CA THR A 236 -15.87 20.81 42.93
C THR A 236 -17.35 21.15 42.80
N GLY A 237 -18.20 20.27 43.31
CA GLY A 237 -19.60 20.56 43.50
C GLY A 237 -19.78 21.79 44.43
N PRO A 238 -20.84 22.61 44.25
CA PRO A 238 -21.09 23.75 45.13
C PRO A 238 -21.28 23.24 46.56
N GLN A 239 -20.40 23.67 47.46
CA GLN A 239 -20.64 23.50 48.91
C GLN A 239 -21.84 24.35 49.27
N THR A 240 -23.00 23.73 49.38
CA THR A 240 -24.16 24.33 50.02
C THR A 240 -23.85 24.48 51.51
N SER A 241 -23.40 25.68 51.89
CA SER A 241 -23.36 26.07 53.32
C SER A 241 -24.77 26.21 53.82
N TYR A 242 -25.29 25.18 54.53
CA TYR A 242 -26.41 25.32 55.40
C TYR A 242 -25.92 26.08 56.67
N GLY A 243 -26.14 27.38 56.70
CA GLY A 243 -26.05 28.17 57.92
C GLY A 243 -27.19 27.82 58.91
N ARG A 244 -26.83 27.64 60.17
CA ARG A 244 -27.75 27.68 61.26
C ARG A 244 -27.97 29.12 61.67
#